data_ecc1b5a11cc3cb3b1df0f2ad870b855d
#
_entry.id   ecc1b5a11cc3cb3b1df0f2ad870b855d
#
_cell.length_a   1.000
_cell.length_b   1.000
_cell.length_c   1.000
_cell.angle_alpha   90.00
_cell.angle_beta   90.00
_cell.angle_gamma   90.00
#
_symmetry.space_group_name_H-M   'P 1'
#
loop_
_entity.id
_entity.type
_entity.pdbx_description
1 polymer ?
#
loop_
_entity_poly.entity_id
_entity_poly.type
_entity_poly.pdbx_seq_one_letter_code
_entity_poly.pdbx_strand_id
1 'polypeptide(L)'
;VAWKIRDLLNQANTETLYLLENDTPQYVLENDIAILSKNHDGLDKAQYELERLGIRVNRPSKRSVFDHQVAKDVAALLSAILHPYDEGKIKRALLSRLLGFNLQQLMQLEAQADGLSQFIYDFDCIREMWLEKGFLTAWHYCLNLFQVWKNLVATQSRDNERSVVNLRHLNELLGQHSEQQHGAQNLYHWYLKQLQSPAQREWELERKLSNEAGVQLMTIHQSKGLEFKIVFLLGADKSFKEMNKTLNFSTIEQVHAVTGKA
;
A
#
# COMPACT_ATOMS: atom_id res chain seq x y z
N VAL A 1 -0.50 13.49 -24.54
CA VAL A 1 -0.30 12.12 -24.07
C VAL A 1 -1.63 11.47 -23.75
N ALA A 2 -2.47 12.02 -22.86
CA ALA A 2 -3.74 11.38 -22.44
C ALA A 2 -4.66 11.00 -23.63
N TRP A 3 -4.86 11.90 -24.59
CA TRP A 3 -5.62 11.62 -25.81
C TRP A 3 -5.01 10.47 -26.64
N LYS A 4 -3.69 10.40 -26.72
CA LYS A 4 -3.01 9.32 -27.45
C LYS A 4 -3.21 7.97 -26.76
N ILE A 5 -3.18 7.95 -25.44
CA ILE A 5 -3.46 6.73 -24.65
C ILE A 5 -4.90 6.29 -24.85
N ARG A 6 -5.87 7.20 -24.83
CA ARG A 6 -7.26 6.88 -25.13
C ARG A 6 -7.44 6.29 -26.54
N ASP A 7 -6.74 6.86 -27.52
CA ASP A 7 -6.77 6.37 -28.89
C ASP A 7 -6.20 4.93 -28.99
N LEU A 8 -5.04 4.66 -28.33
CA LEU A 8 -4.46 3.33 -28.27
C LEU A 8 -5.40 2.30 -27.60
N LEU A 9 -6.02 2.66 -26.48
CA LEU A 9 -6.96 1.77 -25.78
C LEU A 9 -8.23 1.53 -26.59
N ASN A 10 -8.74 2.54 -27.31
CA ASN A 10 -9.86 2.37 -28.21
C ASN A 10 -9.53 1.45 -29.38
N GLN A 11 -8.36 1.59 -29.99
CA GLN A 11 -7.89 0.71 -31.07
C GLN A 11 -7.70 -0.72 -30.57
N ALA A 12 -7.20 -0.92 -29.36
CA ALA A 12 -7.10 -2.23 -28.72
C ALA A 12 -8.49 -2.87 -28.51
N ASN A 13 -9.46 -2.08 -28.02
CA ASN A 13 -10.83 -2.54 -27.82
C ASN A 13 -11.57 -2.88 -29.14
N THR A 14 -11.19 -2.27 -30.26
CA THR A 14 -11.72 -2.57 -31.60
C THR A 14 -10.91 -3.63 -32.34
N GLU A 15 -10.01 -4.33 -31.62
CA GLU A 15 -9.16 -5.40 -32.17
C GLU A 15 -8.26 -4.97 -33.33
N THR A 16 -8.00 -3.66 -33.46
CA THR A 16 -7.15 -3.11 -34.52
C THR A 16 -5.71 -2.87 -34.09
N LEU A 17 -5.43 -2.96 -32.77
CA LEU A 17 -4.09 -2.81 -32.17
C LEU A 17 -3.80 -3.96 -31.20
N TYR A 18 -2.71 -4.65 -31.42
CA TYR A 18 -2.21 -5.70 -30.54
C TYR A 18 -0.68 -5.62 -30.42
N LEU A 19 -0.16 -6.17 -29.32
CA LEU A 19 1.26 -6.41 -29.10
C LEU A 19 1.55 -7.87 -29.39
N LEU A 20 2.68 -8.15 -30.02
CA LEU A 20 3.17 -9.53 -30.20
C LEU A 20 4.03 -9.90 -28.98
N GLU A 21 3.59 -10.89 -28.25
CA GLU A 21 4.33 -11.47 -27.14
C GLU A 21 4.53 -12.96 -27.42
N ASN A 22 5.78 -13.39 -27.68
CA ASN A 22 6.10 -14.75 -28.12
C ASN A 22 5.26 -15.20 -29.33
N ASP A 23 5.15 -14.35 -30.35
CA ASP A 23 4.35 -14.56 -31.57
C ASP A 23 2.82 -14.72 -31.33
N THR A 24 2.33 -14.44 -30.13
CA THR A 24 0.90 -14.41 -29.82
C THR A 24 0.41 -12.99 -29.72
N PRO A 25 -0.68 -12.62 -30.44
CA PRO A 25 -1.25 -11.28 -30.34
C PRO A 25 -1.94 -11.08 -28.99
N GLN A 26 -1.61 -10.02 -28.30
CA GLN A 26 -2.24 -9.60 -27.04
C GLN A 26 -2.75 -8.16 -27.18
N TYR A 27 -4.00 -7.92 -26.78
CA TYR A 27 -4.54 -6.56 -26.77
C TYR A 27 -3.89 -5.72 -25.70
N VAL A 28 -3.68 -4.43 -26.01
CA VAL A 28 -3.10 -3.47 -25.08
C VAL A 28 -4.09 -3.19 -23.95
N LEU A 29 -3.66 -3.40 -22.72
CA LEU A 29 -4.41 -3.07 -21.51
C LEU A 29 -3.86 -1.80 -20.86
N GLU A 30 -4.66 -1.17 -20.00
CA GLU A 30 -4.23 0.01 -19.23
C GLU A 30 -2.93 -0.25 -18.44
N ASN A 31 -2.75 -1.47 -17.91
CA ASN A 31 -1.57 -1.87 -17.15
C ASN A 31 -0.29 -1.98 -17.98
N ASP A 32 -0.41 -2.14 -19.29
CA ASP A 32 0.74 -2.23 -20.21
C ASP A 32 1.36 -0.86 -20.46
N ILE A 33 0.67 0.21 -20.05
CA ILE A 33 1.05 1.59 -20.34
C ILE A 33 1.60 2.27 -19.10
N ALA A 34 2.79 2.88 -19.21
CA ALA A 34 3.37 3.73 -18.18
C ALA A 34 3.59 5.17 -18.66
N ILE A 35 3.36 6.13 -17.78
CA ILE A 35 3.76 7.51 -17.95
C ILE A 35 4.87 7.82 -16.95
N LEU A 36 6.04 8.17 -17.46
CA LEU A 36 7.19 8.55 -16.65
C LEU A 36 7.39 10.07 -16.71
N SER A 37 7.74 10.66 -15.58
CA SER A 37 8.09 12.08 -15.48
C SER A 37 9.27 12.30 -14.56
N LYS A 38 10.01 13.40 -14.78
CA LYS A 38 11.08 13.81 -13.88
C LYS A 38 10.54 14.31 -12.54
N ASN A 39 9.36 14.93 -12.54
CA ASN A 39 8.74 15.55 -11.36
C ASN A 39 7.27 15.14 -11.22
N HIS A 40 6.71 15.42 -10.05
CA HIS A 40 5.33 15.08 -9.72
C HIS A 40 4.30 15.97 -10.43
N ASP A 41 4.62 17.24 -10.75
CA ASP A 41 3.67 18.17 -11.38
C ASP A 41 3.21 17.68 -12.76
N GLY A 42 4.14 17.08 -13.52
CA GLY A 42 3.80 16.45 -14.80
C GLY A 42 2.86 15.27 -14.63
N LEU A 43 3.07 14.47 -13.60
CA LEU A 43 2.21 13.32 -13.28
C LEU A 43 0.83 13.76 -12.77
N ASP A 44 0.74 14.83 -11.96
CA ASP A 44 -0.54 15.37 -11.46
C ASP A 44 -1.43 15.83 -12.63
N LYS A 45 -0.84 16.53 -13.61
CA LYS A 45 -1.55 16.94 -14.83
C LYS A 45 -1.96 15.76 -15.69
N ALA A 46 -1.08 14.78 -15.86
CA ALA A 46 -1.39 13.57 -16.62
C ALA A 46 -2.51 12.77 -15.97
N GLN A 47 -2.50 12.63 -14.65
CA GLN A 47 -3.56 11.97 -13.88
C GLN A 47 -4.90 12.65 -14.11
N TYR A 48 -4.96 13.97 -13.91
CA TYR A 48 -6.20 14.75 -14.11
C TYR A 48 -6.80 14.55 -15.51
N GLU A 49 -5.96 14.61 -16.56
CA GLU A 49 -6.43 14.45 -17.93
C GLU A 49 -6.87 13.01 -18.25
N LEU A 50 -6.20 11.99 -17.71
CA LEU A 50 -6.60 10.60 -17.88
C LEU A 50 -7.94 10.31 -17.18
N GLU A 51 -8.09 10.73 -15.93
CA GLU A 51 -9.31 10.58 -15.15
C GLU A 51 -10.50 11.30 -15.83
N ARG A 52 -10.27 12.50 -16.39
CA ARG A 52 -11.29 13.22 -17.18
C ARG A 52 -11.74 12.45 -18.44
N LEU A 53 -10.84 11.64 -18.99
CA LEU A 53 -11.15 10.77 -20.15
C LEU A 53 -11.73 9.40 -19.72
N GLY A 54 -11.98 9.18 -18.42
CA GLY A 54 -12.48 7.91 -17.88
C GLY A 54 -11.47 6.77 -17.86
N ILE A 55 -10.16 7.09 -18.01
CA ILE A 55 -9.08 6.11 -17.98
C ILE A 55 -8.61 5.94 -16.54
N ARG A 56 -8.55 4.70 -16.07
CA ARG A 56 -8.07 4.39 -14.74
C ARG A 56 -6.58 4.65 -14.63
N VAL A 57 -6.16 5.20 -13.51
CA VAL A 57 -4.78 5.57 -13.23
C VAL A 57 -4.29 4.83 -12.00
N ASN A 58 -3.12 4.25 -12.11
CA ASN A 58 -2.41 3.64 -11.00
C ASN A 58 -1.14 4.44 -10.71
N ARG A 59 -1.10 5.08 -9.56
CA ARG A 59 0.03 5.88 -9.11
C ARG A 59 0.48 5.44 -7.72
N PRO A 60 1.80 5.25 -7.47
CA PRO A 60 2.30 5.01 -6.13
C PRO A 60 1.80 6.08 -5.16
N SER A 61 1.26 5.66 -4.04
CA SER A 61 0.77 6.58 -3.02
C SER A 61 1.90 7.47 -2.51
N LYS A 62 1.61 8.76 -2.31
CA LYS A 62 2.49 9.68 -1.57
C LYS A 62 2.18 9.68 -0.07
N ARG A 63 1.16 8.91 0.33
CA ARG A 63 0.73 8.84 1.73
C ARG A 63 1.62 7.89 2.51
N SER A 64 1.93 8.26 3.72
CA SER A 64 2.57 7.34 4.65
C SER A 64 1.60 6.22 5.05
N VAL A 65 2.08 5.00 5.20
CA VAL A 65 1.30 3.89 5.76
C VAL A 65 0.77 4.21 7.17
N PHE A 66 1.46 5.11 7.90
CA PHE A 66 1.05 5.58 9.22
C PHE A 66 -0.13 6.56 9.19
N ASP A 67 -0.46 7.16 8.05
CA ASP A 67 -1.65 8.00 7.89
C ASP A 67 -2.94 7.17 7.79
N HIS A 68 -2.83 5.89 7.45
CA HIS A 68 -3.97 5.02 7.26
C HIS A 68 -4.60 4.59 8.60
N GLN A 69 -5.93 4.36 8.63
CA GLN A 69 -6.64 3.98 9.85
C GLN A 69 -6.09 2.69 10.47
N VAL A 70 -5.68 1.70 9.65
CA VAL A 70 -5.11 0.45 10.16
C VAL A 70 -3.86 0.66 11.02
N ALA A 71 -3.09 1.72 10.79
CA ALA A 71 -1.94 2.04 11.63
C ALA A 71 -2.36 2.49 13.04
N LYS A 72 -3.46 3.24 13.15
CA LYS A 72 -4.05 3.60 14.45
C LYS A 72 -4.62 2.38 15.17
N ASP A 73 -5.19 1.46 14.42
CA ASP A 73 -5.72 0.21 14.96
C ASP A 73 -4.58 -0.69 15.49
N VAL A 74 -3.44 -0.75 14.81
CA VAL A 74 -2.22 -1.42 15.28
C VAL A 74 -1.71 -0.77 16.59
N ALA A 75 -1.71 0.56 16.69
CA ALA A 75 -1.33 1.24 17.94
C ALA A 75 -2.26 0.88 19.11
N ALA A 76 -3.57 0.77 18.86
CA ALA A 76 -4.53 0.35 19.88
C ALA A 76 -4.24 -1.08 20.36
N LEU A 77 -3.93 -1.98 19.43
CA LEU A 77 -3.59 -3.37 19.73
C LEU A 77 -2.30 -3.48 20.53
N LEU A 78 -1.23 -2.80 20.10
CA LEU A 78 0.04 -2.72 20.83
C LEU A 78 -0.14 -2.14 22.26
N SER A 79 -1.00 -1.12 22.38
CA SER A 79 -1.31 -0.51 23.68
C SER A 79 -2.02 -1.49 24.61
N ALA A 80 -2.96 -2.30 24.12
CA ALA A 80 -3.64 -3.31 24.92
C ALA A 80 -2.68 -4.44 25.36
N ILE A 81 -1.80 -4.88 24.47
CA ILE A 81 -0.76 -5.88 24.80
C ILE A 81 0.13 -5.36 25.92
N LEU A 82 0.60 -4.11 25.86
CA LEU A 82 1.52 -3.55 26.86
C LEU A 82 0.84 -3.23 28.19
N HIS A 83 -0.47 -3.05 28.19
CA HIS A 83 -1.25 -2.70 29.38
C HIS A 83 -2.51 -3.57 29.49
N PRO A 84 -2.37 -4.87 29.68
CA PRO A 84 -3.48 -5.83 29.62
C PRO A 84 -4.53 -5.65 30.73
N TYR A 85 -4.18 -4.95 31.81
CA TYR A 85 -5.09 -4.64 32.92
C TYR A 85 -5.78 -3.29 32.81
N ASP A 86 -5.52 -2.53 31.72
CA ASP A 86 -6.23 -1.29 31.41
C ASP A 86 -7.40 -1.59 30.50
N GLU A 87 -8.60 -1.72 31.09
CA GLU A 87 -9.82 -2.01 30.33
C GLU A 87 -10.11 -1.02 29.22
N GLY A 88 -9.79 0.27 29.41
CA GLY A 88 -9.99 1.28 28.39
C GLY A 88 -9.17 1.03 27.12
N LYS A 89 -7.93 0.52 27.29
CA LYS A 89 -7.07 0.15 26.17
C LYS A 89 -7.56 -1.13 25.49
N ILE A 90 -8.04 -2.12 26.27
CA ILE A 90 -8.64 -3.33 25.72
C ILE A 90 -9.88 -2.98 24.89
N LYS A 91 -10.81 -2.20 25.44
CA LYS A 91 -12.04 -1.76 24.76
C LYS A 91 -11.73 -1.05 23.45
N ARG A 92 -10.71 -0.17 23.46
CA ARG A 92 -10.24 0.50 22.26
C ARG A 92 -9.68 -0.49 21.21
N ALA A 93 -8.93 -1.50 21.64
CA ALA A 93 -8.43 -2.55 20.75
C ALA A 93 -9.58 -3.39 20.18
N LEU A 94 -10.57 -3.78 21.01
CA LEU A 94 -11.74 -4.54 20.57
C LEU A 94 -12.53 -3.78 19.49
N LEU A 95 -12.73 -2.48 19.64
CA LEU A 95 -13.45 -1.64 18.68
C LEU A 95 -12.62 -1.31 17.41
N SER A 96 -11.36 -1.72 17.35
CA SER A 96 -10.56 -1.56 16.14
C SER A 96 -11.05 -2.49 15.01
N ARG A 97 -10.74 -2.12 13.75
CA ARG A 97 -11.00 -2.99 12.60
C ARG A 97 -10.27 -4.34 12.69
N LEU A 98 -9.18 -4.40 13.44
CA LEU A 98 -8.38 -5.62 13.61
C LEU A 98 -9.12 -6.68 14.42
N LEU A 99 -9.83 -6.28 15.47
CA LEU A 99 -10.63 -7.19 16.28
C LEU A 99 -12.10 -7.23 15.87
N GLY A 100 -12.61 -6.14 15.26
CA GLY A 100 -13.90 -6.12 14.57
C GLY A 100 -15.13 -6.08 15.46
N PHE A 101 -15.00 -5.81 16.75
CA PHE A 101 -16.15 -5.64 17.64
C PHE A 101 -16.87 -4.32 17.34
N ASN A 102 -18.18 -4.37 17.36
CA ASN A 102 -19.02 -3.18 17.34
C ASN A 102 -19.39 -2.73 18.76
N LEU A 103 -19.93 -1.51 18.88
CA LEU A 103 -20.30 -0.94 20.17
C LEU A 103 -21.34 -1.80 20.90
N GLN A 104 -22.31 -2.39 20.20
CA GLN A 104 -23.33 -3.23 20.80
C GLN A 104 -22.73 -4.50 21.42
N GLN A 105 -21.80 -5.14 20.72
CA GLN A 105 -21.08 -6.31 21.24
C GLN A 105 -20.24 -5.96 22.46
N LEU A 106 -19.58 -4.79 22.44
CA LEU A 106 -18.83 -4.34 23.61
C LEU A 106 -19.73 -4.09 24.81
N MET A 107 -20.88 -3.42 24.63
CA MET A 107 -21.85 -3.23 25.71
C MET A 107 -22.38 -4.54 26.27
N GLN A 108 -22.59 -5.56 25.43
CA GLN A 108 -22.99 -6.90 25.87
C GLN A 108 -21.89 -7.58 26.71
N LEU A 109 -20.62 -7.40 26.35
CA LEU A 109 -19.49 -7.90 27.15
C LEU A 109 -19.43 -7.19 28.51
N GLU A 110 -19.59 -5.86 28.54
CA GLU A 110 -19.56 -5.08 29.79
C GLU A 110 -20.74 -5.41 30.73
N ALA A 111 -21.87 -5.84 30.21
CA ALA A 111 -23.01 -6.28 31.01
C ALA A 111 -22.78 -7.62 31.74
N GLN A 112 -21.74 -8.38 31.39
CA GLN A 112 -21.35 -9.61 32.04
C GLN A 112 -20.27 -9.32 33.10
N ALA A 113 -20.39 -9.92 34.27
CA ALA A 113 -19.46 -9.69 35.39
C ALA A 113 -17.99 -9.94 35.03
N ASP A 114 -17.70 -10.91 34.15
CA ASP A 114 -16.38 -11.30 33.73
C ASP A 114 -16.15 -11.14 32.22
N GLY A 115 -16.95 -10.29 31.55
CA GLY A 115 -16.97 -10.21 30.09
C GLY A 115 -15.64 -9.82 29.44
N LEU A 116 -14.78 -9.08 30.13
CA LEU A 116 -13.46 -8.70 29.66
C LEU A 116 -12.32 -9.61 30.16
N SER A 117 -12.60 -10.51 31.13
CA SER A 117 -11.55 -11.30 31.80
C SER A 117 -10.77 -12.17 30.83
N GLN A 118 -11.42 -12.76 29.83
CA GLN A 118 -10.72 -13.56 28.83
C GLN A 118 -9.78 -12.70 27.97
N PHE A 119 -10.19 -11.51 27.59
CA PHE A 119 -9.33 -10.59 26.82
C PHE A 119 -8.14 -10.07 27.62
N ILE A 120 -8.35 -9.79 28.93
CA ILE A 120 -7.27 -9.45 29.86
C ILE A 120 -6.25 -10.58 29.89
N TYR A 121 -6.70 -11.80 30.07
CA TYR A 121 -5.84 -12.98 30.09
C TYR A 121 -5.10 -13.17 28.76
N ASP A 122 -5.80 -13.06 27.64
CA ASP A 122 -5.21 -13.23 26.31
C ASP A 122 -4.14 -12.18 26.03
N PHE A 123 -4.40 -10.91 26.34
CA PHE A 123 -3.41 -9.83 26.16
C PHE A 123 -2.22 -9.97 27.12
N ASP A 124 -2.43 -10.46 28.33
CA ASP A 124 -1.36 -10.71 29.28
C ASP A 124 -0.45 -11.87 28.81
N CYS A 125 -1.03 -12.96 28.33
CA CYS A 125 -0.29 -14.05 27.70
C CYS A 125 0.56 -13.58 26.49
N ILE A 126 0.00 -12.70 25.65
CA ILE A 126 0.72 -12.13 24.51
C ILE A 126 1.86 -11.25 25.00
N ARG A 127 1.64 -10.45 26.05
CA ARG A 127 2.70 -9.61 26.66
C ARG A 127 3.85 -10.47 27.20
N GLU A 128 3.55 -11.51 27.98
CA GLU A 128 4.55 -12.44 28.50
C GLU A 128 5.32 -13.12 27.36
N MET A 129 4.62 -13.57 26.32
CA MET A 129 5.24 -14.14 25.13
C MET A 129 6.18 -13.14 24.44
N TRP A 130 5.83 -11.84 24.40
CA TRP A 130 6.69 -10.80 23.86
C TRP A 130 7.97 -10.66 24.67
N LEU A 131 7.86 -10.68 25.99
CA LEU A 131 9.01 -10.55 26.89
C LEU A 131 9.94 -11.78 26.83
N GLU A 132 9.37 -12.98 26.70
CA GLU A 132 10.13 -14.23 26.72
C GLU A 132 10.66 -14.65 25.33
N LYS A 133 9.84 -14.54 24.29
CA LYS A 133 10.09 -15.10 22.95
C LYS A 133 10.27 -14.04 21.86
N GLY A 134 10.18 -12.77 22.24
CA GLY A 134 10.34 -11.64 21.34
C GLY A 134 9.07 -11.22 20.61
N PHE A 135 9.16 -10.01 20.03
CA PHE A 135 8.01 -9.32 19.42
C PHE A 135 7.34 -10.13 18.30
N LEU A 136 8.10 -10.62 17.32
CA LEU A 136 7.52 -11.28 16.15
C LEU A 136 6.68 -12.51 16.50
N THR A 137 7.16 -13.31 17.46
CA THR A 137 6.43 -14.50 17.94
C THR A 137 5.11 -14.11 18.58
N ALA A 138 5.14 -13.15 19.50
CA ALA A 138 3.96 -12.65 20.19
C ALA A 138 2.96 -11.97 19.22
N TRP A 139 3.49 -11.19 18.27
CA TRP A 139 2.68 -10.48 17.29
C TRP A 139 1.94 -11.43 16.36
N HIS A 140 2.63 -12.43 15.80
CA HIS A 140 1.99 -13.44 14.96
C HIS A 140 0.95 -14.25 15.74
N TYR A 141 1.24 -14.61 16.99
CA TYR A 141 0.26 -15.26 17.85
C TYR A 141 -0.98 -14.38 18.06
N CYS A 142 -0.80 -13.10 18.37
CA CYS A 142 -1.87 -12.11 18.52
C CYS A 142 -2.76 -12.03 17.26
N LEU A 143 -2.15 -11.85 16.09
CA LEU A 143 -2.88 -11.75 14.82
C LEU A 143 -3.71 -13.01 14.51
N ASN A 144 -3.20 -14.18 14.87
CA ASN A 144 -3.88 -15.47 14.67
C ASN A 144 -4.99 -15.68 15.70
N LEU A 145 -4.72 -15.43 16.98
CA LEU A 145 -5.70 -15.60 18.08
C LEU A 145 -6.96 -14.79 17.82
N PHE A 146 -6.79 -13.51 17.45
CA PHE A 146 -7.90 -12.61 17.18
C PHE A 146 -8.40 -12.67 15.72
N GLN A 147 -7.92 -13.61 14.90
CA GLN A 147 -8.33 -13.78 13.50
C GLN A 147 -8.30 -12.47 12.69
N VAL A 148 -7.29 -11.63 12.92
CA VAL A 148 -7.20 -10.27 12.38
C VAL A 148 -7.38 -10.21 10.86
N TRP A 149 -6.75 -11.14 10.14
CA TRP A 149 -6.85 -11.18 8.68
C TRP A 149 -8.27 -11.44 8.19
N LYS A 150 -9.00 -12.33 8.86
CA LYS A 150 -10.41 -12.62 8.57
C LYS A 150 -11.29 -11.41 8.83
N ASN A 151 -11.10 -10.74 9.97
CA ASN A 151 -11.85 -9.55 10.33
C ASN A 151 -11.69 -8.43 9.29
N LEU A 152 -10.45 -8.17 8.82
CA LEU A 152 -10.19 -7.18 7.80
C LEU A 152 -10.86 -7.47 6.45
N VAL A 153 -11.05 -8.73 6.10
CA VAL A 153 -11.64 -9.13 4.80
C VAL A 153 -13.16 -9.30 4.90
N ALA A 154 -13.72 -9.48 6.10
CA ALA A 154 -15.14 -9.73 6.30
C ALA A 154 -16.06 -8.60 5.83
N THR A 155 -15.58 -7.36 5.85
CA THR A 155 -16.32 -6.19 5.38
C THR A 155 -16.01 -5.95 3.91
N GLN A 156 -16.98 -6.08 2.99
CA GLN A 156 -16.78 -5.81 1.57
C GLN A 156 -16.64 -4.30 1.31
N SER A 157 -15.42 -3.80 1.41
CA SER A 157 -15.09 -2.38 1.13
C SER A 157 -13.83 -2.31 0.26
N ARG A 158 -13.76 -1.32 -0.64
CA ARG A 158 -12.53 -1.01 -1.40
C ARG A 158 -11.33 -0.71 -0.49
N ASP A 159 -11.59 -0.26 0.74
CA ASP A 159 -10.58 0.05 1.76
C ASP A 159 -9.98 -1.21 2.42
N ASN A 160 -10.62 -2.38 2.26
CA ASN A 160 -10.14 -3.62 2.90
C ASN A 160 -8.87 -4.15 2.26
N GLU A 161 -8.78 -4.14 0.93
CA GLU A 161 -7.55 -4.54 0.23
C GLU A 161 -6.39 -3.63 0.64
N ARG A 162 -6.64 -2.31 0.70
CA ARG A 162 -5.66 -1.33 1.18
C ARG A 162 -5.26 -1.60 2.63
N SER A 163 -6.21 -1.88 3.51
CA SER A 163 -5.97 -2.21 4.92
C SER A 163 -5.11 -3.45 5.08
N VAL A 164 -5.35 -4.51 4.29
CA VAL A 164 -4.55 -5.74 4.30
C VAL A 164 -3.11 -5.48 3.84
N VAL A 165 -2.92 -4.73 2.74
CA VAL A 165 -1.58 -4.40 2.22
C VAL A 165 -0.84 -3.52 3.22
N ASN A 166 -1.51 -2.52 3.79
CA ASN A 166 -0.91 -1.63 4.78
C ASN A 166 -0.59 -2.36 6.09
N LEU A 167 -1.43 -3.29 6.56
CA LEU A 167 -1.11 -4.10 7.74
C LEU A 167 0.12 -4.99 7.49
N ARG A 168 0.25 -5.61 6.31
CA ARG A 168 1.45 -6.39 5.96
C ARG A 168 2.70 -5.51 6.00
N HIS A 169 2.62 -4.32 5.43
CA HIS A 169 3.72 -3.37 5.44
C HIS A 169 4.09 -2.94 6.87
N LEU A 170 3.10 -2.60 7.70
CA LEU A 170 3.31 -2.27 9.11
C LEU A 170 3.94 -3.43 9.90
N ASN A 171 3.55 -4.67 9.64
CA ASN A 171 4.15 -5.85 10.26
C ASN A 171 5.65 -5.97 9.94
N GLU A 172 6.04 -5.71 8.68
CA GLU A 172 7.44 -5.72 8.28
C GLU A 172 8.23 -4.61 8.97
N LEU A 173 7.67 -3.39 9.03
CA LEU A 173 8.29 -2.25 9.70
C LEU A 173 8.46 -2.50 11.20
N LEU A 174 7.43 -3.04 11.86
CA LEU A 174 7.48 -3.42 13.27
C LEU A 174 8.54 -4.51 13.51
N GLY A 175 8.60 -5.53 12.65
CA GLY A 175 9.60 -6.58 12.71
C GLY A 175 11.02 -6.03 12.64
N GLN A 176 11.31 -5.22 11.61
CA GLN A 176 12.63 -4.60 11.42
C GLN A 176 13.04 -3.73 12.61
N HIS A 177 12.10 -2.93 13.15
CA HIS A 177 12.40 -2.05 14.27
C HIS A 177 12.44 -2.77 15.60
N SER A 178 11.75 -3.91 15.76
CA SER A 178 11.83 -4.71 16.99
C SER A 178 13.22 -5.29 17.23
N GLU A 179 13.98 -5.53 16.16
CA GLU A 179 15.39 -5.96 16.26
C GLU A 179 16.32 -4.82 16.67
N GLN A 180 15.98 -3.58 16.30
CA GLN A 180 16.79 -2.39 16.58
C GLN A 180 16.44 -1.73 17.92
N GLN A 181 15.17 -1.81 18.33
CA GLN A 181 14.65 -1.21 19.55
C GLN A 181 14.56 -2.27 20.64
N HIS A 182 15.52 -2.27 21.55
CA HIS A 182 15.48 -3.17 22.69
C HIS A 182 14.38 -2.75 23.68
N GLY A 183 13.39 -3.63 23.86
CA GLY A 183 12.30 -3.45 24.80
C GLY A 183 10.96 -3.03 24.18
N ALA A 184 9.90 -3.62 24.72
CA ALA A 184 8.54 -3.47 24.20
C ALA A 184 8.04 -2.01 24.23
N GLN A 185 8.35 -1.26 25.28
CA GLN A 185 8.00 0.15 25.42
C GLN A 185 8.69 1.03 24.36
N ASN A 186 9.94 0.75 24.03
CA ASN A 186 10.70 1.52 23.05
C ASN A 186 10.13 1.34 21.63
N LEU A 187 9.76 0.10 21.27
CA LEU A 187 9.11 -0.17 19.99
C LEU A 187 7.76 0.56 19.89
N TYR A 188 6.96 0.53 20.96
CA TYR A 188 5.69 1.23 21.01
C TYR A 188 5.85 2.75 20.91
N HIS A 189 6.78 3.35 21.64
CA HIS A 189 7.08 4.79 21.57
C HIS A 189 7.55 5.19 20.17
N TRP A 190 8.43 4.40 19.55
CA TRP A 190 8.81 4.62 18.16
C TRP A 190 7.59 4.62 17.24
N TYR A 191 6.71 3.63 17.39
CA TYR A 191 5.51 3.52 16.57
C TYR A 191 4.58 4.73 16.74
N LEU A 192 4.34 5.17 17.97
CA LEU A 192 3.54 6.37 18.25
C LEU A 192 4.15 7.63 17.63
N LYS A 193 5.48 7.76 17.65
CA LYS A 193 6.18 8.87 17.00
C LYS A 193 5.93 8.91 15.49
N GLN A 194 5.93 7.74 14.83
CA GLN A 194 5.60 7.68 13.39
C GLN A 194 4.16 8.11 13.12
N LEU A 195 3.20 7.72 13.97
CA LEU A 195 1.80 8.14 13.83
C LEU A 195 1.58 9.65 14.03
N GLN A 196 2.36 10.29 14.91
CA GLN A 196 2.24 11.73 15.19
C GLN A 196 2.87 12.60 14.11
N SER A 197 3.92 12.12 13.49
CA SER A 197 4.69 12.85 12.50
C SER A 197 5.11 11.90 11.36
N PRO A 198 4.15 11.46 10.53
CA PRO A 198 4.48 10.62 9.39
C PRO A 198 5.44 11.38 8.49
N ALA A 199 6.65 10.88 8.36
CA ALA A 199 7.57 11.42 7.39
C ALA A 199 7.29 10.76 6.03
N GLN A 200 7.39 11.49 4.93
CA GLN A 200 7.23 10.92 3.60
C GLN A 200 8.54 10.24 3.13
N ARG A 201 9.07 9.36 3.97
CA ARG A 201 10.24 8.58 3.62
C ARG A 201 9.80 7.43 2.72
N GLU A 202 10.66 7.02 1.80
CA GLU A 202 10.33 6.00 0.81
C GLU A 202 9.83 4.68 1.45
N TRP A 203 10.42 4.26 2.57
CA TRP A 203 10.04 3.05 3.28
C TRP A 203 8.72 3.16 4.07
N GLU A 204 8.18 4.37 4.27
CA GLU A 204 6.88 4.62 4.93
C GLU A 204 5.74 4.74 3.92
N LEU A 205 6.02 4.89 2.63
CA LEU A 205 4.97 5.10 1.63
C LEU A 205 4.11 3.84 1.48
N GLU A 206 2.81 4.04 1.37
CA GLU A 206 1.88 2.95 1.10
C GLU A 206 2.30 2.17 -0.15
N ARG A 207 2.33 0.86 -0.04
CA ARG A 207 2.65 -0.02 -1.16
C ARG A 207 1.53 -0.03 -2.18
N LYS A 208 1.90 -0.26 -3.43
CA LYS A 208 0.97 -0.43 -4.53
C LYS A 208 0.08 -1.65 -4.29
N LEU A 209 -1.22 -1.53 -4.60
CA LEU A 209 -2.11 -2.69 -4.65
C LEU A 209 -1.82 -3.50 -5.92
N SER A 210 -1.78 -4.82 -5.80
CA SER A 210 -1.42 -5.72 -6.90
C SER A 210 -2.43 -5.72 -8.05
N ASN A 211 -3.68 -5.34 -7.79
CA ASN A 211 -4.79 -5.38 -8.73
C ASN A 211 -5.32 -4.01 -9.17
N GLU A 212 -4.61 -2.93 -8.89
CA GLU A 212 -5.02 -1.64 -9.43
C GLU A 212 -4.77 -1.63 -10.93
N ALA A 213 -5.82 -2.03 -11.69
CA ALA A 213 -5.86 -1.83 -13.13
C ALA A 213 -5.79 -0.33 -13.43
N GLY A 214 -4.96 0.07 -14.39
CA GLY A 214 -4.84 1.46 -14.80
C GLY A 214 -3.47 1.79 -15.38
N VAL A 215 -3.41 2.91 -16.09
CA VAL A 215 -2.17 3.47 -16.63
C VAL A 215 -1.23 3.81 -15.48
N GLN A 216 0.00 3.30 -15.55
CA GLN A 216 1.00 3.45 -14.50
C GLN A 216 1.62 4.85 -14.55
N LEU A 217 1.47 5.64 -13.48
CA LEU A 217 2.09 6.97 -13.35
C LEU A 217 3.17 6.96 -12.30
N MET A 218 4.42 7.23 -12.68
CA MET A 218 5.53 7.26 -11.73
C MET A 218 6.68 8.16 -12.18
N THR A 219 7.57 8.49 -11.25
CA THR A 219 8.79 9.19 -11.61
C THR A 219 9.79 8.23 -12.25
N ILE A 220 10.73 8.79 -13.05
CA ILE A 220 11.81 8.02 -13.68
C ILE A 220 12.62 7.25 -12.61
N HIS A 221 12.81 7.81 -11.41
CA HIS A 221 13.52 7.13 -10.34
C HIS A 221 12.74 5.92 -9.79
N GLN A 222 11.40 6.06 -9.69
CA GLN A 222 10.53 4.97 -9.21
C GLN A 222 10.38 3.83 -10.22
N SER A 223 10.64 4.10 -11.52
CA SER A 223 10.55 3.08 -12.57
C SER A 223 11.80 2.21 -12.69
N LYS A 224 12.86 2.50 -11.93
CA LYS A 224 14.11 1.72 -11.99
C LYS A 224 13.85 0.25 -11.63
N GLY A 225 14.17 -0.65 -12.54
CA GLY A 225 13.95 -2.09 -12.38
C GLY A 225 12.54 -2.57 -12.72
N LEU A 226 11.68 -1.68 -13.26
CA LEU A 226 10.36 -2.04 -13.78
C LEU A 226 10.38 -2.03 -15.30
N GLU A 227 9.59 -2.91 -15.90
CA GLU A 227 9.41 -3.04 -17.35
C GLU A 227 7.95 -2.76 -17.71
N PHE A 228 7.75 -2.01 -18.81
CA PHE A 228 6.41 -1.69 -19.34
C PHE A 228 6.42 -1.86 -20.85
N LYS A 229 5.32 -2.37 -21.38
CA LYS A 229 5.19 -2.60 -22.83
C LYS A 229 5.12 -1.28 -23.62
N ILE A 230 4.47 -0.25 -23.05
CA ILE A 230 4.35 1.07 -23.66
C ILE A 230 4.72 2.14 -22.63
N VAL A 231 5.65 3.03 -22.99
CA VAL A 231 6.13 4.09 -22.10
C VAL A 231 5.94 5.46 -22.74
N PHE A 232 5.32 6.38 -22.02
CA PHE A 232 5.27 7.80 -22.35
C PHE A 232 6.18 8.59 -21.40
N LEU A 233 7.16 9.28 -21.95
CA LEU A 233 8.07 10.13 -21.17
C LEU A 233 7.62 11.59 -21.27
N LEU A 234 7.24 12.19 -20.12
CA LEU A 234 6.84 13.59 -20.05
C LEU A 234 8.03 14.51 -19.87
N GLY A 235 8.04 15.61 -20.64
CA GLY A 235 9.06 16.66 -20.52
C GLY A 235 10.38 16.33 -21.18
N ALA A 236 10.43 15.31 -22.04
CA ALA A 236 11.61 14.98 -22.85
C ALA A 236 11.89 16.03 -23.95
N ASP A 237 10.87 16.83 -24.29
CA ASP A 237 10.92 17.94 -25.26
C ASP A 237 11.53 19.23 -24.70
N LYS A 238 11.70 19.34 -23.39
CA LYS A 238 12.34 20.51 -22.77
C LYS A 238 13.84 20.39 -22.95
N SER A 239 14.42 21.31 -23.76
CA SER A 239 15.87 21.39 -23.94
C SER A 239 16.56 21.43 -22.57
N PHE A 240 17.51 20.53 -22.36
CA PHE A 240 18.43 20.59 -21.23
C PHE A 240 19.26 21.88 -21.35
N LYS A 241 18.88 22.91 -20.61
CA LYS A 241 19.84 23.96 -20.30
C LYS A 241 20.90 23.34 -19.40
N GLU A 242 22.02 23.04 -20.00
CA GLU A 242 23.33 22.76 -19.42
C GLU A 242 23.33 22.20 -17.98
N MET A 243 23.26 20.90 -17.87
CA MET A 243 24.03 20.19 -16.85
C MET A 243 25.13 19.41 -17.58
N ASN A 244 26.37 19.94 -17.49
CA ASN A 244 27.59 19.26 -17.91
C ASN A 244 27.78 17.94 -17.15
N LYS A 245 27.09 16.87 -17.56
CA LYS A 245 27.49 15.48 -17.33
C LYS A 245 26.89 14.62 -18.43
N THR A 246 27.77 14.07 -19.23
CA THR A 246 27.52 13.11 -20.31
C THR A 246 26.73 11.93 -19.78
N LEU A 247 25.43 11.88 -20.07
CA LEU A 247 24.63 10.67 -19.94
C LEU A 247 24.60 10.00 -21.30
N ASN A 248 25.29 8.89 -21.43
CA ASN A 248 25.18 8.02 -22.61
C ASN A 248 23.84 7.30 -22.54
N PHE A 249 22.91 7.70 -23.42
CA PHE A 249 21.71 6.92 -23.68
C PHE A 249 22.04 5.87 -24.73
N SER A 250 21.93 4.59 -24.38
CA SER A 250 21.82 3.53 -25.38
C SER A 250 20.47 3.68 -26.07
N THR A 251 20.48 3.70 -27.39
CA THR A 251 19.31 3.81 -28.26
C THR A 251 18.34 2.67 -27.94
N ILE A 252 17.11 3.03 -27.51
CA ILE A 252 16.03 2.06 -27.45
C ILE A 252 15.60 1.81 -28.90
N GLU A 253 15.67 0.57 -29.35
CA GLU A 253 15.15 0.18 -30.64
C GLU A 253 13.70 0.60 -30.80
N GLN A 254 13.40 1.21 -31.95
CA GLN A 254 12.04 1.64 -32.29
C GLN A 254 11.13 0.41 -32.38
N VAL A 255 10.11 0.34 -31.55
CA VAL A 255 9.03 -0.63 -31.70
C VAL A 255 8.26 -0.23 -32.96
N HIS A 256 8.47 -0.96 -34.04
CA HIS A 256 7.65 -0.82 -35.25
C HIS A 256 6.26 -1.39 -34.99
N ALA A 257 5.24 -0.51 -34.98
CA ALA A 257 3.86 -0.94 -35.05
C ALA A 257 3.62 -1.51 -36.46
N VAL A 258 3.46 -2.81 -36.56
CA VAL A 258 3.02 -3.44 -37.81
C VAL A 258 1.48 -3.27 -37.87
N THR A 259 1.01 -2.33 -38.67
CA THR A 259 -0.40 -2.24 -39.04
C THR A 259 -0.65 -3.31 -40.08
N GLY A 260 -1.23 -4.45 -39.67
CA GLY A 260 -1.74 -5.44 -40.58
C GLY A 260 -2.98 -4.88 -41.30
N LYS A 261 -2.86 -4.54 -42.58
CA LYS A 261 -4.00 -4.49 -43.46
C LYS A 261 -4.25 -5.91 -43.99
N ALA A 262 -5.41 -6.47 -43.70
CA ALA A 262 -5.95 -7.60 -44.42
C ALA A 262 -6.37 -7.19 -45.83
#